data_466ceb777fd27ddc872cad2b57872264
#
_entry.id   466ceb777fd27ddc872cad2b57872264
#
_cell.length_a   1.000
_cell.length_b   1.000
_cell.length_c   1.000
_cell.angle_alpha   90.00
_cell.angle_beta   90.00
_cell.angle_gamma   90.00
#
_symmetry.space_group_name_H-M   'P 1'
#
loop_
_entity.id
_entity.type
_entity.pdbx_description
1 polymer ?
#
loop_
_entity_poly.entity_id
_entity_poly.type
_entity_poly.pdbx_seq_one_letter_code
_entity_poly.pdbx_strand_id
1 'polypeptide(L)'
;MPSFLLKELYMRIDKYISGCGYASRKDVKKLIKQGLVFIDGEVCKKPEEQTDENSIVEVDGERLIYREFVYLMLNKPQGCVSAVYDKKYPVVTEFVPEEYAHFEVYPVGRLDIDTEGLLILTNDGQFAHEMTSPKKDVYKRYFAVLDKPMEEKDVEIFAGGMEFKEFTAKSAKLEITENPNEVYIEIAEGKFHEVKRMCERVGKTVTYLKRVAIGNLKLDKSLEKGEVRELTKDELDMLYKK
;
A
#
# COMPACT_ATOMS: atom_id res chain seq x y z
N MET A 1 -4.96 16.63 14.76
CA MET A 1 -5.94 16.03 13.82
C MET A 1 -5.84 16.81 12.52
N PRO A 2 -5.44 16.20 11.39
CA PRO A 2 -5.68 16.85 10.12
C PRO A 2 -7.19 16.81 9.91
N SER A 3 -7.81 17.98 9.84
CA SER A 3 -9.17 18.11 9.37
C SER A 3 -9.17 17.64 7.91
N PHE A 4 -9.70 16.44 7.66
CA PHE A 4 -10.28 16.15 6.36
C PHE A 4 -11.43 17.14 6.20
N LEU A 5 -11.12 18.33 5.71
CA LEU A 5 -12.10 19.20 5.09
C LEU A 5 -12.71 18.35 3.99
N LEU A 6 -13.95 17.90 4.22
CA LEU A 6 -14.84 17.39 3.18
C LEU A 6 -14.81 18.43 2.06
N LYS A 7 -13.98 18.19 1.06
CA LYS A 7 -14.01 18.93 -0.17
C LYS A 7 -15.35 18.55 -0.77
N GLU A 8 -16.30 19.49 -0.84
CA GLU A 8 -17.55 19.27 -1.56
C GLU A 8 -17.19 18.65 -2.91
N LEU A 9 -17.49 17.38 -3.07
CA LEU A 9 -17.06 16.59 -4.22
C LEU A 9 -18.05 16.84 -5.37
N TYR A 10 -18.07 18.08 -5.88
CA TYR A 10 -18.81 18.36 -7.11
C TYR A 10 -18.14 17.64 -8.27
N MET A 11 -18.84 16.66 -8.81
CA MET A 11 -18.31 15.80 -9.85
C MET A 11 -19.36 15.55 -10.93
N ARG A 12 -18.91 15.55 -12.18
CA ARG A 12 -19.74 15.15 -13.31
C ARG A 12 -20.18 13.70 -13.16
N ILE A 13 -21.44 13.40 -13.49
CA ILE A 13 -22.00 12.05 -13.37
C ILE A 13 -21.26 11.02 -14.22
N ASP A 14 -20.74 11.42 -15.40
CA ASP A 14 -19.96 10.50 -16.23
C ASP A 14 -18.63 10.11 -15.57
N LYS A 15 -18.03 11.03 -14.81
CA LYS A 15 -16.82 10.73 -14.00
C LYS A 15 -17.16 9.90 -12.77
N TYR A 16 -18.26 10.20 -12.08
CA TYR A 16 -18.75 9.45 -10.93
C TYR A 16 -18.92 7.96 -11.27
N ILE A 17 -19.75 7.67 -12.28
CA ILE A 17 -20.08 6.28 -12.68
C ILE A 17 -18.82 5.54 -13.18
N SER A 18 -17.97 6.21 -13.96
CA SER A 18 -16.71 5.58 -14.42
C SER A 18 -15.71 5.37 -13.27
N GLY A 19 -15.68 6.27 -12.30
CA GLY A 19 -14.87 6.14 -11.09
C GLY A 19 -15.34 5.04 -10.14
N CYS A 20 -16.62 4.66 -10.21
CA CYS A 20 -17.13 3.46 -9.53
C CYS A 20 -16.77 2.14 -10.26
N GLY A 21 -16.10 2.21 -11.42
CA GLY A 21 -15.78 1.01 -12.20
C GLY A 21 -16.96 0.39 -12.95
N TYR A 22 -18.15 1.02 -12.91
CA TYR A 22 -19.37 0.46 -13.49
C TYR A 22 -19.35 0.43 -15.02
N ALA A 23 -18.93 1.53 -15.65
CA ALA A 23 -18.86 1.64 -17.11
C ALA A 23 -17.84 2.70 -17.55
N SER A 24 -17.31 2.55 -18.77
CA SER A 24 -16.49 3.60 -19.37
C SER A 24 -17.31 4.89 -19.60
N ARG A 25 -16.66 6.07 -19.58
CA ARG A 25 -17.34 7.35 -19.87
C ARG A 25 -18.12 7.35 -21.20
N LYS A 26 -17.66 6.57 -22.19
CA LYS A 26 -18.35 6.40 -23.48
C LYS A 26 -19.64 5.61 -23.32
N ASP A 27 -19.62 4.57 -22.48
CA ASP A 27 -20.79 3.74 -22.25
C ASP A 27 -21.79 4.40 -21.31
N VAL A 28 -21.32 5.16 -20.30
CA VAL A 28 -22.18 6.02 -19.46
C VAL A 28 -23.07 6.95 -20.31
N LYS A 29 -22.55 7.52 -21.40
CA LYS A 29 -23.36 8.32 -22.32
C LYS A 29 -24.49 7.54 -22.99
N LYS A 30 -24.27 6.24 -23.22
CA LYS A 30 -25.33 5.36 -23.76
C LYS A 30 -26.37 5.05 -22.70
N LEU A 31 -25.94 4.74 -21.46
CA LEU A 31 -26.84 4.49 -20.33
C LEU A 31 -27.74 5.69 -20.05
N ILE A 32 -27.19 6.91 -20.08
CA ILE A 32 -27.94 8.15 -19.93
C ILE A 32 -29.00 8.32 -21.03
N LYS A 33 -28.63 8.07 -22.30
CA LYS A 33 -29.59 8.11 -23.43
C LYS A 33 -30.70 7.09 -23.32
N GLN A 34 -30.45 5.94 -22.67
CA GLN A 34 -31.42 4.90 -22.42
C GLN A 34 -32.33 5.20 -21.20
N GLY A 35 -32.04 6.27 -20.45
CA GLY A 35 -32.78 6.63 -19.23
C GLY A 35 -32.49 5.73 -18.04
N LEU A 36 -31.35 5.05 -18.01
CA LEU A 36 -30.95 4.11 -16.97
C LEU A 36 -30.15 4.71 -15.83
N VAL A 37 -29.83 6.00 -15.92
CA VAL A 37 -29.05 6.74 -14.90
C VAL A 37 -29.96 7.68 -14.13
N PHE A 38 -29.91 7.62 -12.82
CA PHE A 38 -30.69 8.45 -11.91
C PHE A 38 -29.76 9.16 -10.92
N ILE A 39 -30.11 10.40 -10.60
CA ILE A 39 -29.50 11.21 -9.55
C ILE A 39 -30.62 11.66 -8.61
N ASP A 40 -30.57 11.28 -7.34
CA ASP A 40 -31.57 11.59 -6.30
C ASP A 40 -33.01 11.22 -6.72
N GLY A 41 -33.14 10.11 -7.47
CA GLY A 41 -34.41 9.57 -7.98
C GLY A 41 -34.91 10.23 -9.26
N GLU A 42 -34.22 11.24 -9.82
CA GLU A 42 -34.55 11.87 -11.09
C GLU A 42 -33.68 11.34 -12.24
N VAL A 43 -34.28 11.15 -13.42
CA VAL A 43 -33.56 10.67 -14.60
C VAL A 43 -32.51 11.68 -15.04
N CYS A 44 -31.25 11.30 -15.06
CA CYS A 44 -30.16 12.08 -15.61
C CYS A 44 -30.29 12.20 -17.15
N LYS A 45 -30.17 13.42 -17.66
CA LYS A 45 -30.35 13.73 -19.10
C LYS A 45 -29.04 14.04 -19.81
N LYS A 46 -28.00 14.41 -19.07
CA LYS A 46 -26.72 14.86 -19.64
C LYS A 46 -25.52 14.31 -18.84
N PRO A 47 -24.45 13.90 -19.51
CA PRO A 47 -23.25 13.37 -18.83
C PRO A 47 -22.47 14.44 -18.03
N GLU A 48 -22.79 15.72 -18.21
CA GLU A 48 -22.21 16.85 -17.48
C GLU A 48 -22.95 17.19 -16.18
N GLU A 49 -24.10 16.57 -15.90
CA GLU A 49 -24.82 16.81 -14.66
C GLU A 49 -23.90 16.57 -13.45
N GLN A 50 -24.03 17.44 -12.44
CA GLN A 50 -23.16 17.40 -11.29
C GLN A 50 -23.78 16.57 -10.18
N THR A 51 -22.94 15.80 -9.51
CA THR A 51 -23.26 15.12 -8.26
C THR A 51 -22.42 15.72 -7.15
N ASP A 52 -22.87 15.64 -5.91
CA ASP A 52 -22.10 15.93 -4.71
C ASP A 52 -21.93 14.68 -3.84
N GLU A 53 -21.35 14.85 -2.65
CA GLU A 53 -21.08 13.77 -1.70
C GLU A 53 -22.35 13.12 -1.13
N ASN A 54 -23.50 13.79 -1.20
CA ASN A 54 -24.78 13.32 -0.69
C ASN A 54 -25.67 12.73 -1.80
N SER A 55 -25.31 12.93 -3.05
CA SER A 55 -26.10 12.49 -4.20
C SER A 55 -26.24 10.96 -4.23
N ILE A 56 -27.46 10.50 -4.36
CA ILE A 56 -27.78 9.09 -4.57
C ILE A 56 -27.75 8.82 -6.07
N VAL A 57 -26.74 8.10 -6.52
CA VAL A 57 -26.59 7.72 -7.93
C VAL A 57 -27.00 6.27 -8.12
N GLU A 58 -27.91 6.04 -9.08
CA GLU A 58 -28.36 4.71 -9.45
C GLU A 58 -28.18 4.51 -10.97
N VAL A 59 -27.73 3.32 -11.36
CA VAL A 59 -27.59 2.92 -12.76
C VAL A 59 -28.21 1.55 -12.95
N ASP A 60 -29.21 1.47 -13.84
CA ASP A 60 -29.94 0.23 -14.12
C ASP A 60 -30.50 -0.45 -12.85
N GLY A 61 -30.95 0.36 -11.88
CA GLY A 61 -31.47 -0.09 -10.59
C GLY A 61 -30.43 -0.45 -9.53
N GLU A 62 -29.15 -0.35 -9.85
CA GLU A 62 -28.04 -0.55 -8.91
C GLU A 62 -27.57 0.79 -8.33
N ARG A 63 -27.53 0.91 -6.99
CA ARG A 63 -27.00 2.10 -6.32
C ARG A 63 -25.46 2.05 -6.31
N LEU A 64 -24.84 3.08 -6.85
CA LEU A 64 -23.38 3.24 -6.87
C LEU A 64 -22.91 4.06 -5.67
N ILE A 65 -21.75 3.67 -5.12
CA ILE A 65 -21.05 4.42 -4.06
C ILE A 65 -19.69 4.80 -4.62
N TYR A 66 -19.49 6.10 -4.82
CA TYR A 66 -18.21 6.62 -5.27
C TYR A 66 -17.17 6.56 -4.14
N ARG A 67 -15.99 6.08 -4.49
CA ARG A 67 -14.82 6.12 -3.63
C ARG A 67 -13.65 6.69 -4.43
N GLU A 68 -13.04 7.75 -3.92
CA GLU A 68 -11.90 8.39 -4.58
C GLU A 68 -10.65 7.54 -4.44
N PHE A 69 -10.43 6.99 -3.24
CA PHE A 69 -9.24 6.22 -2.91
C PHE A 69 -9.57 4.84 -2.36
N VAL A 70 -8.67 3.92 -2.64
CA VAL A 70 -8.65 2.58 -2.04
C VAL A 70 -7.27 2.30 -1.45
N TYR A 71 -7.24 1.55 -0.36
CA TYR A 71 -6.01 1.19 0.34
C TYR A 71 -6.03 -0.32 0.60
N LEU A 72 -5.15 -1.04 -0.07
CA LEU A 72 -5.11 -2.49 -0.04
C LEU A 72 -3.86 -2.97 0.68
N MET A 73 -4.02 -3.97 1.53
CA MET A 73 -2.94 -4.74 2.12
C MET A 73 -2.68 -5.96 1.24
N LEU A 74 -1.47 -6.10 0.73
CA LEU A 74 -0.99 -7.29 0.06
C LEU A 74 0.03 -8.00 0.96
N ASN A 75 -0.13 -9.29 1.18
CA ASN A 75 0.96 -10.14 1.66
C ASN A 75 1.80 -10.56 0.45
N LYS A 76 2.74 -9.70 0.06
CA LYS A 76 3.56 -9.88 -1.15
C LYS A 76 4.34 -11.20 -1.09
N PRO A 77 4.23 -12.09 -2.08
CA PRO A 77 5.08 -13.28 -2.20
C PRO A 77 6.46 -12.91 -2.77
N GLN A 78 7.39 -13.84 -2.74
CA GLN A 78 8.64 -13.78 -3.52
C GLN A 78 8.36 -13.96 -5.01
N GLY A 79 9.31 -13.55 -5.85
CA GLY A 79 9.28 -13.76 -7.30
C GLY A 79 8.56 -12.67 -8.09
N CYS A 80 7.92 -11.68 -7.44
CA CYS A 80 7.31 -10.53 -8.10
C CYS A 80 7.95 -9.21 -7.66
N VAL A 81 7.91 -8.21 -8.52
CA VAL A 81 8.47 -6.87 -8.28
C VAL A 81 7.40 -5.89 -7.83
N SER A 82 7.77 -4.94 -6.96
CA SER A 82 6.90 -3.86 -6.48
C SER A 82 6.80 -2.76 -7.56
N ALA A 83 6.08 -3.04 -8.63
CA ALA A 83 5.86 -2.15 -9.77
C ALA A 83 4.45 -2.37 -10.34
N VAL A 84 4.00 -1.44 -11.20
CA VAL A 84 2.75 -1.57 -11.98
C VAL A 84 2.98 -2.30 -13.30
N TYR A 85 4.23 -2.27 -13.79
CA TYR A 85 4.64 -2.93 -15.02
C TYR A 85 6.11 -3.33 -14.95
N ASP A 86 6.43 -4.52 -15.43
CA ASP A 86 7.80 -4.99 -15.65
C ASP A 86 7.83 -5.91 -16.88
N LYS A 87 8.97 -5.92 -17.61
CA LYS A 87 9.11 -6.73 -18.83
C LYS A 87 9.47 -8.20 -18.56
N LYS A 88 9.98 -8.50 -17.38
CA LYS A 88 10.63 -9.77 -17.07
C LYS A 88 9.96 -10.51 -15.92
N TYR A 89 9.47 -9.78 -14.94
CA TYR A 89 8.95 -10.37 -13.71
C TYR A 89 7.48 -10.04 -13.53
N PRO A 90 6.69 -10.92 -12.90
CA PRO A 90 5.35 -10.61 -12.44
C PRO A 90 5.35 -9.35 -11.56
N VAL A 91 4.30 -8.58 -11.59
CA VAL A 91 4.18 -7.34 -10.81
C VAL A 91 3.15 -7.48 -9.70
N VAL A 92 3.31 -6.71 -8.62
CA VAL A 92 2.40 -6.77 -7.47
C VAL A 92 0.96 -6.40 -7.78
N THR A 93 0.70 -5.67 -8.85
CA THR A 93 -0.65 -5.30 -9.28
C THR A 93 -1.43 -6.46 -9.92
N GLU A 94 -0.76 -7.55 -10.33
CA GLU A 94 -1.42 -8.77 -10.82
C GLU A 94 -2.18 -9.53 -9.72
N PHE A 95 -1.88 -9.26 -8.45
CA PHE A 95 -2.58 -9.83 -7.30
C PHE A 95 -3.84 -9.07 -6.91
N VAL A 96 -4.09 -7.89 -7.49
CA VAL A 96 -5.25 -7.06 -7.16
C VAL A 96 -6.53 -7.72 -7.67
N PRO A 97 -7.54 -7.96 -6.83
CA PRO A 97 -8.83 -8.48 -7.25
C PRO A 97 -9.51 -7.59 -8.29
N GLU A 98 -10.28 -8.19 -9.20
CA GLU A 98 -10.92 -7.50 -10.32
C GLU A 98 -11.82 -6.34 -9.87
N GLU A 99 -12.48 -6.48 -8.72
CA GLU A 99 -13.32 -5.44 -8.11
C GLU A 99 -12.57 -4.14 -7.81
N TYR A 100 -11.24 -4.19 -7.61
CA TYR A 100 -10.39 -3.01 -7.39
C TYR A 100 -9.61 -2.58 -8.63
N ALA A 101 -9.70 -3.29 -9.74
CA ALA A 101 -8.89 -3.01 -10.95
C ALA A 101 -9.09 -1.59 -11.49
N HIS A 102 -10.32 -1.06 -11.39
CA HIS A 102 -10.66 0.29 -11.86
C HIS A 102 -10.00 1.43 -11.08
N PHE A 103 -9.45 1.16 -9.87
CA PHE A 103 -8.72 2.16 -9.09
C PHE A 103 -7.29 2.39 -9.59
N GLU A 104 -6.76 1.52 -10.46
CA GLU A 104 -5.40 1.66 -11.00
C GLU A 104 -4.33 1.84 -9.90
N VAL A 105 -4.41 1.01 -8.86
CA VAL A 105 -3.53 1.10 -7.69
C VAL A 105 -2.07 0.81 -8.02
N TYR A 106 -1.17 1.38 -7.23
CA TYR A 106 0.27 1.16 -7.31
C TYR A 106 0.87 0.96 -5.90
N PRO A 107 2.06 0.35 -5.80
CA PRO A 107 2.67 0.04 -4.50
C PRO A 107 3.19 1.29 -3.77
N VAL A 108 2.91 1.34 -2.46
CA VAL A 108 3.44 2.34 -1.53
C VAL A 108 4.83 1.92 -1.08
N GLY A 109 5.84 2.41 -1.76
CA GLY A 109 7.21 1.96 -1.61
C GLY A 109 7.46 0.61 -2.27
N ARG A 110 8.60 0.00 -1.94
CA ARG A 110 9.04 -1.23 -2.59
C ARG A 110 9.53 -2.26 -1.59
N LEU A 111 9.33 -3.52 -1.94
CA LEU A 111 10.02 -4.69 -1.41
C LEU A 111 10.81 -5.32 -2.55
N ASP A 112 11.95 -5.89 -2.25
CA ASP A 112 12.78 -6.61 -3.21
C ASP A 112 12.01 -7.83 -3.76
N ILE A 113 12.47 -8.37 -4.89
CA ILE A 113 11.83 -9.52 -5.55
C ILE A 113 11.78 -10.77 -4.65
N ASP A 114 12.79 -10.94 -3.80
CA ASP A 114 12.95 -12.04 -2.86
C ASP A 114 12.49 -11.71 -1.42
N THR A 115 11.92 -10.51 -1.20
CA THR A 115 11.37 -10.08 0.09
C THR A 115 9.86 -10.23 0.09
N GLU A 116 9.33 -10.81 1.16
CA GLU A 116 7.90 -11.05 1.36
C GLU A 116 7.24 -10.02 2.28
N GLY A 117 5.92 -10.12 2.41
CA GLY A 117 5.13 -9.54 3.49
C GLY A 117 4.38 -8.29 3.14
N LEU A 118 4.13 -7.46 4.14
CA LEU A 118 3.22 -6.31 4.07
C LEU A 118 3.65 -5.31 3.00
N LEU A 119 2.82 -5.15 1.98
CA LEU A 119 2.91 -4.09 1.00
C LEU A 119 1.54 -3.42 0.87
N ILE A 120 1.50 -2.10 0.91
CA ILE A 120 0.28 -1.34 0.69
C ILE A 120 0.20 -0.98 -0.79
N LEU A 121 -0.99 -1.14 -1.39
CA LEU A 121 -1.31 -0.67 -2.73
C LEU A 121 -2.41 0.39 -2.63
N THR A 122 -2.31 1.48 -3.38
CA THR A 122 -3.32 2.55 -3.38
C THR A 122 -3.24 3.37 -4.66
N ASN A 123 -4.28 4.14 -4.94
CA ASN A 123 -4.30 5.21 -5.94
C ASN A 123 -4.15 6.62 -5.32
N ASP A 124 -3.94 6.71 -3.99
CA ASP A 124 -3.71 7.98 -3.29
C ASP A 124 -2.22 8.36 -3.31
N GLY A 125 -1.88 9.31 -4.19
CA GLY A 125 -0.51 9.81 -4.35
C GLY A 125 0.03 10.55 -3.13
N GLN A 126 -0.84 11.26 -2.42
CA GLN A 126 -0.43 12.01 -1.23
C GLN A 126 -0.09 11.04 -0.10
N PHE A 127 -0.96 10.06 0.16
CA PHE A 127 -0.71 9.01 1.13
C PHE A 127 0.59 8.26 0.83
N ALA A 128 0.77 7.82 -0.42
CA ALA A 128 1.97 7.08 -0.83
C ALA A 128 3.25 7.90 -0.61
N HIS A 129 3.22 9.19 -0.91
CA HIS A 129 4.33 10.11 -0.66
C HIS A 129 4.62 10.25 0.83
N GLU A 130 3.59 10.40 1.66
CA GLU A 130 3.75 10.52 3.12
C GLU A 130 4.37 9.26 3.74
N MET A 131 3.91 8.07 3.34
CA MET A 131 4.39 6.79 3.87
C MET A 131 5.82 6.45 3.41
N THR A 132 6.26 6.97 2.27
CA THR A 132 7.59 6.69 1.72
C THR A 132 8.61 7.79 1.99
N SER A 133 8.18 8.97 2.44
CA SER A 133 9.06 10.11 2.68
C SER A 133 10.03 9.86 3.86
N PRO A 134 11.34 10.02 3.66
CA PRO A 134 12.33 9.87 4.72
C PRO A 134 12.17 10.89 5.87
N LYS A 135 11.41 11.97 5.65
CA LYS A 135 11.16 13.03 6.66
C LYS A 135 10.06 12.64 7.67
N LYS A 136 9.25 11.63 7.36
CA LYS A 136 8.12 11.23 8.21
C LYS A 136 8.49 10.14 9.22
N ASP A 137 9.67 9.51 9.07
CA ASP A 137 10.18 8.44 9.94
C ASP A 137 9.13 7.33 10.19
N VAL A 138 8.46 6.90 9.13
CA VAL A 138 7.54 5.76 9.21
C VAL A 138 8.35 4.48 9.31
N TYR A 139 8.40 3.88 10.47
CA TYR A 139 9.19 2.67 10.74
C TYR A 139 8.62 1.44 9.99
N LYS A 140 9.52 0.60 9.50
CA LYS A 140 9.23 -0.69 8.86
C LYS A 140 9.90 -1.78 9.65
N ARG A 141 9.12 -2.75 10.12
CA ARG A 141 9.62 -3.88 10.90
C ARG A 141 9.69 -5.12 10.00
N TYR A 142 10.86 -5.73 10.00
CA TYR A 142 11.16 -6.93 9.23
C TYR A 142 11.48 -8.09 10.16
N PHE A 143 10.98 -9.28 9.82
CA PHE A 143 11.49 -10.54 10.31
C PHE A 143 12.54 -11.05 9.32
N ALA A 144 13.70 -11.44 9.82
CA ALA A 144 14.81 -11.96 9.02
C ALA A 144 15.32 -13.27 9.60
N VAL A 145 15.67 -14.21 8.70
CA VAL A 145 16.44 -15.42 9.02
C VAL A 145 17.83 -15.26 8.44
N LEU A 146 18.84 -15.61 9.22
CA LEU A 146 20.25 -15.39 8.92
C LEU A 146 21.02 -16.70 8.82
N ASP A 147 22.09 -16.71 8.03
CA ASP A 147 23.04 -17.83 7.91
C ASP A 147 23.84 -18.08 9.20
N LYS A 148 24.01 -17.06 10.04
CA LYS A 148 24.75 -17.09 11.31
C LYS A 148 23.99 -16.34 12.39
N PRO A 149 24.19 -16.72 13.67
CA PRO A 149 23.50 -16.07 14.78
C PRO A 149 23.90 -14.60 14.94
N MET A 150 22.94 -13.76 15.31
CA MET A 150 23.19 -12.41 15.82
C MET A 150 23.71 -12.46 17.24
N GLU A 151 24.50 -11.48 17.60
CA GLU A 151 25.12 -11.32 18.92
C GLU A 151 24.72 -9.97 19.53
N GLU A 152 24.81 -9.85 20.85
CA GLU A 152 24.47 -8.59 21.56
C GLU A 152 25.27 -7.37 21.06
N LYS A 153 26.54 -7.56 20.67
CA LYS A 153 27.34 -6.49 20.07
C LYS A 153 26.76 -5.95 18.76
N ASP A 154 26.03 -6.79 18.00
CA ASP A 154 25.41 -6.36 16.74
C ASP A 154 24.24 -5.41 17.00
N VAL A 155 23.54 -5.57 18.15
CA VAL A 155 22.46 -4.65 18.55
C VAL A 155 22.99 -3.22 18.71
N GLU A 156 24.16 -3.07 19.33
CA GLU A 156 24.78 -1.75 19.49
C GLU A 156 25.22 -1.14 18.15
N ILE A 157 25.76 -1.99 17.24
CA ILE A 157 26.16 -1.55 15.90
C ILE A 157 24.95 -1.07 15.10
N PHE A 158 23.80 -1.79 15.15
CA PHE A 158 22.55 -1.38 14.49
C PHE A 158 22.01 -0.07 15.07
N ALA A 159 22.05 0.07 16.40
CA ALA A 159 21.60 1.28 17.09
C ALA A 159 22.45 2.52 16.75
N GLY A 160 23.72 2.33 16.40
CA GLY A 160 24.62 3.42 15.98
C GLY A 160 24.39 3.91 14.55
N GLY A 161 23.66 3.16 13.73
CA GLY A 161 23.60 3.37 12.29
C GLY A 161 24.87 2.90 11.58
N MET A 162 24.87 2.90 10.25
CA MET A 162 25.97 2.35 9.47
C MET A 162 26.27 3.18 8.23
N GLU A 163 27.55 3.44 7.99
CA GLU A 163 28.01 4.09 6.76
C GLU A 163 28.27 3.05 5.66
N PHE A 164 27.71 3.28 4.50
CA PHE A 164 27.95 2.57 3.26
C PHE A 164 28.47 3.56 2.21
N LYS A 165 29.11 3.06 1.16
CA LYS A 165 29.68 3.91 0.10
C LYS A 165 28.60 4.79 -0.56
N GLU A 166 27.38 4.25 -0.73
CA GLU A 166 26.30 4.90 -1.48
C GLU A 166 25.31 5.66 -0.56
N PHE A 167 25.28 5.33 0.72
CA PHE A 167 24.39 5.97 1.69
C PHE A 167 24.83 5.69 3.13
N THR A 168 24.29 6.48 4.06
CA THR A 168 24.36 6.20 5.49
C THR A 168 22.98 5.70 5.95
N ALA A 169 22.93 4.49 6.53
CA ALA A 169 21.73 3.99 7.20
C ALA A 169 21.60 4.64 8.57
N LYS A 170 20.39 5.12 8.87
CA LYS A 170 20.07 5.63 10.21
C LYS A 170 20.16 4.52 11.25
N SER A 171 20.08 4.92 12.53
CA SER A 171 19.86 4.01 13.65
C SER A 171 18.70 3.04 13.36
N ALA A 172 18.93 1.76 13.61
CA ALA A 172 17.94 0.71 13.47
C ALA A 172 17.82 -0.07 14.78
N LYS A 173 16.63 -0.57 15.07
CA LYS A 173 16.39 -1.44 16.20
C LYS A 173 16.55 -2.89 15.77
N LEU A 174 17.45 -3.62 16.42
CA LEU A 174 17.63 -5.06 16.27
C LEU A 174 17.13 -5.78 17.53
N GLU A 175 16.28 -6.76 17.35
CA GLU A 175 15.72 -7.61 18.41
C GLU A 175 16.03 -9.06 18.06
N ILE A 176 16.85 -9.69 18.87
CA ILE A 176 17.23 -11.11 18.73
C ILE A 176 16.13 -11.95 19.37
N THR A 177 15.63 -12.98 18.68
CA THR A 177 14.63 -13.91 19.23
C THR A 177 15.30 -15.03 20.06
N GLU A 178 14.53 -15.98 20.57
CA GLU A 178 15.06 -17.19 21.22
C GLU A 178 16.00 -17.98 20.30
N ASN A 179 15.73 -17.97 18.99
CA ASN A 179 16.65 -18.48 17.97
C ASN A 179 17.49 -17.31 17.43
N PRO A 180 18.80 -17.21 17.76
CA PRO A 180 19.62 -16.07 17.37
C PRO A 180 19.86 -15.95 15.85
N ASN A 181 19.47 -16.94 15.06
CA ASN A 181 19.42 -16.84 13.59
C ASN A 181 18.13 -16.17 13.10
N GLU A 182 17.16 -15.92 13.98
CA GLU A 182 15.89 -15.24 13.68
C GLU A 182 15.82 -13.92 14.43
N VAL A 183 15.62 -12.84 13.71
CA VAL A 183 15.65 -11.51 14.30
C VAL A 183 14.52 -10.62 13.78
N TYR A 184 14.15 -9.62 14.57
CA TYR A 184 13.37 -8.50 14.06
C TYR A 184 14.27 -7.28 13.90
N ILE A 185 14.16 -6.63 12.73
CA ILE A 185 14.91 -5.40 12.41
C ILE A 185 13.89 -4.32 12.07
N GLU A 186 14.02 -3.16 12.71
CA GLU A 186 13.15 -2.01 12.48
C GLU A 186 13.97 -0.83 12.00
N ILE A 187 13.61 -0.31 10.81
CA ILE A 187 14.27 0.81 10.14
C ILE A 187 13.28 1.93 9.84
N ALA A 188 13.75 3.19 9.92
CA ALA A 188 12.94 4.39 9.62
C ALA A 188 12.91 4.72 8.11
N GLU A 189 13.88 4.23 7.36
CA GLU A 189 14.05 4.50 5.93
C GLU A 189 13.67 3.27 5.08
N GLY A 190 14.18 3.14 3.92
CA GLY A 190 13.95 2.01 3.01
C GLY A 190 14.88 2.17 1.81
N LYS A 191 16.18 2.30 2.09
CA LYS A 191 17.21 2.40 1.06
C LYS A 191 17.42 1.05 0.37
N PHE A 192 18.09 1.08 -0.76
CA PHE A 192 18.30 -0.12 -1.57
C PHE A 192 19.00 -1.22 -0.77
N HIS A 193 18.27 -2.35 -0.57
CA HIS A 193 18.72 -3.53 0.19
C HIS A 193 19.19 -3.21 1.61
N GLU A 194 18.64 -2.19 2.27
CA GLU A 194 19.16 -1.63 3.53
C GLU A 194 19.32 -2.70 4.61
N VAL A 195 18.27 -3.47 4.91
CA VAL A 195 18.33 -4.52 5.94
C VAL A 195 19.38 -5.58 5.61
N LYS A 196 19.45 -6.05 4.36
CA LYS A 196 20.43 -7.06 3.92
C LYS A 196 21.86 -6.54 4.08
N ARG A 197 22.11 -5.31 3.64
CA ARG A 197 23.44 -4.69 3.73
C ARG A 197 23.86 -4.42 5.18
N MET A 198 22.92 -4.06 6.06
CA MET A 198 23.20 -3.91 7.48
C MET A 198 23.62 -5.25 8.11
N CYS A 199 22.94 -6.36 7.78
CA CYS A 199 23.32 -7.69 8.21
C CYS A 199 24.69 -8.10 7.65
N GLU A 200 24.96 -7.86 6.36
CA GLU A 200 26.25 -8.15 5.72
C GLU A 200 27.40 -7.36 6.39
N ARG A 201 27.14 -6.12 6.83
CA ARG A 201 28.13 -5.29 7.53
C ARG A 201 28.64 -5.91 8.84
N VAL A 202 27.79 -6.70 9.50
CA VAL A 202 28.16 -7.46 10.72
C VAL A 202 28.50 -8.93 10.42
N GLY A 203 28.73 -9.28 9.14
CA GLY A 203 29.22 -10.58 8.69
C GLY A 203 28.16 -11.69 8.65
N LYS A 204 26.89 -11.33 8.53
CA LYS A 204 25.76 -12.26 8.45
C LYS A 204 24.98 -12.02 7.15
N THR A 205 24.47 -13.11 6.54
CA THR A 205 23.69 -13.07 5.30
C THR A 205 22.22 -13.34 5.60
N VAL A 206 21.34 -12.49 5.08
CA VAL A 206 19.90 -12.71 5.16
C VAL A 206 19.51 -13.80 4.17
N THR A 207 18.97 -14.92 4.67
CA THR A 207 18.47 -16.03 3.86
C THR A 207 16.95 -15.96 3.62
N TYR A 208 16.23 -15.27 4.51
CA TYR A 208 14.82 -14.97 4.37
C TYR A 208 14.49 -13.60 4.94
N LEU A 209 13.62 -12.83 4.27
CA LEU A 209 13.20 -11.51 4.71
C LEU A 209 11.71 -11.31 4.48
N LYS A 210 11.01 -10.87 5.53
CA LYS A 210 9.58 -10.58 5.49
C LYS A 210 9.28 -9.28 6.21
N ARG A 211 8.63 -8.31 5.54
CA ARG A 211 8.12 -7.12 6.22
C ARG A 211 6.84 -7.46 6.97
N VAL A 212 6.84 -7.31 8.28
CA VAL A 212 5.74 -7.70 9.17
C VAL A 212 4.92 -6.51 9.68
N ALA A 213 5.47 -5.28 9.59
CA ALA A 213 4.73 -4.08 9.98
C ALA A 213 5.25 -2.83 9.25
N ILE A 214 4.37 -1.82 9.12
CA ILE A 214 4.65 -0.44 8.72
C ILE A 214 3.99 0.47 9.74
N GLY A 215 4.78 1.30 10.47
CA GLY A 215 4.28 2.01 11.65
C GLY A 215 3.66 1.03 12.64
N ASN A 216 2.45 1.32 13.10
CA ASN A 216 1.70 0.42 13.98
C ASN A 216 0.81 -0.59 13.24
N LEU A 217 0.73 -0.51 11.90
CA LEU A 217 0.00 -1.47 11.09
C LEU A 217 0.80 -2.76 10.96
N LYS A 218 0.24 -3.87 11.40
CA LYS A 218 0.83 -5.21 11.27
C LYS A 218 0.22 -5.94 10.08
N LEU A 219 1.05 -6.79 9.44
CA LEU A 219 0.55 -7.73 8.45
C LEU A 219 -0.51 -8.65 9.08
N ASP A 220 -1.64 -8.76 8.44
CA ASP A 220 -2.68 -9.69 8.85
C ASP A 220 -2.20 -11.14 8.73
N LYS A 221 -2.24 -11.85 9.85
CA LYS A 221 -1.75 -13.24 9.93
C LYS A 221 -2.63 -14.23 9.16
N SER A 222 -3.90 -13.87 8.93
CA SER A 222 -4.84 -14.71 8.16
C SER A 222 -4.66 -14.55 6.65
N LEU A 223 -3.97 -13.49 6.20
CA LEU A 223 -3.76 -13.20 4.79
C LEU A 223 -2.62 -14.08 4.25
N GLU A 224 -2.94 -15.00 3.37
CA GLU A 224 -1.94 -15.86 2.74
C GLU A 224 -1.05 -15.11 1.74
N LYS A 225 0.05 -15.75 1.30
CA LYS A 225 0.96 -15.13 0.33
C LYS A 225 0.26 -14.92 -1.01
N GLY A 226 0.30 -13.69 -1.51
CA GLY A 226 -0.40 -13.28 -2.73
C GLY A 226 -1.82 -12.79 -2.50
N GLU A 227 -2.37 -12.94 -1.30
CA GLU A 227 -3.70 -12.43 -1.00
C GLU A 227 -3.69 -10.94 -0.73
N VAL A 228 -4.81 -10.33 -1.10
CA VAL A 228 -5.08 -8.89 -0.97
C VAL A 228 -6.41 -8.70 -0.23
N ARG A 229 -6.45 -7.73 0.67
CA ARG A 229 -7.68 -7.20 1.25
C ARG A 229 -7.62 -5.70 1.44
N GLU A 230 -8.76 -5.08 1.56
CA GLU A 230 -8.84 -3.67 1.89
C GLU A 230 -8.45 -3.41 3.35
N LEU A 231 -7.78 -2.28 3.59
CA LEU A 231 -7.49 -1.77 4.93
C LEU A 231 -8.76 -1.18 5.55
N THR A 232 -9.01 -1.47 6.81
CA THR A 232 -10.04 -0.79 7.58
C THR A 232 -9.62 0.64 7.92
N LYS A 233 -10.59 1.48 8.29
CA LYS A 233 -10.31 2.85 8.75
C LYS A 233 -9.37 2.88 9.95
N ASP A 234 -9.56 1.99 10.91
CA ASP A 234 -8.72 1.90 12.10
C ASP A 234 -7.27 1.52 11.74
N GLU A 235 -7.09 0.64 10.75
CA GLU A 235 -5.76 0.27 10.25
C GLU A 235 -5.07 1.43 9.53
N LEU A 236 -5.80 2.23 8.76
CA LEU A 236 -5.26 3.45 8.17
C LEU A 236 -4.82 4.45 9.25
N ASP A 237 -5.63 4.61 10.30
CA ASP A 237 -5.28 5.49 11.42
C ASP A 237 -4.02 5.01 12.18
N MET A 238 -3.76 3.69 12.23
CA MET A 238 -2.54 3.13 12.82
C MET A 238 -1.26 3.55 12.10
N LEU A 239 -1.32 3.84 10.80
CA LEU A 239 -0.17 4.30 10.02
C LEU A 239 0.28 5.72 10.39
N TYR A 240 -0.64 6.54 10.92
CA TYR A 240 -0.37 7.93 11.33
C TYR A 240 -0.09 8.09 12.83
N LYS A 241 -0.39 7.07 13.64
CA LYS A 241 -0.08 7.08 15.09
C LYS A 241 1.41 6.79 15.28
N LYS A 242 2.08 7.72 15.97
CA LYS A 242 3.47 7.56 16.45
C LYS A 242 3.51 6.77 17.74
#